data_dd69be9fa4ea0143276a194c4de2f1bd
#
_entry.id   dd69be9fa4ea0143276a194c4de2f1bd
#
_cell.length_a   1.000
_cell.length_b   1.000
_cell.length_c   1.000
_cell.angle_alpha   90.00
_cell.angle_beta   90.00
_cell.angle_gamma   90.00
#
_symmetry.space_group_name_H-M   'P 1'
#
loop_
_entity.id
_entity.type
_entity.pdbx_description
1 polymer ?
#
loop_
_entity_poly.entity_id
_entity_poly.type
_entity_poly.pdbx_seq_one_letter_code
_entity_poly.pdbx_strand_id
1 'polypeptide(L)' 'MDRKEIDARGLTCPQPVIETDKVLRELEKGTVVTIVDNAAARDNVKRLAEGTGCTVSIEKKGDDYYLKITRHLDN' A
#
# COMPACT_ATOMS: atom_id res chain seq x y z
N MET A 1 -15.44 -1.45 -9.88
CA MET A 1 -14.43 -0.64 -9.22
C MET A 1 -13.80 -1.44 -8.13
N ASP A 2 -12.53 -1.64 -8.26
CA ASP A 2 -11.83 -2.51 -7.34
C ASP A 2 -11.07 -1.68 -6.33
N ARG A 3 -11.54 -1.75 -5.11
CA ARG A 3 -10.85 -1.11 -3.99
C ARG A 3 -10.60 -2.16 -2.94
N LYS A 4 -9.37 -2.30 -2.56
CA LYS A 4 -8.95 -3.23 -1.53
C LYS A 4 -8.37 -2.46 -0.36
N GLU A 5 -8.56 -3.00 0.83
CA GLU A 5 -8.02 -2.39 2.02
C GLU A 5 -7.24 -3.42 2.80
N ILE A 6 -6.03 -3.06 3.19
CA ILE A 6 -5.13 -3.95 3.92
C ILE A 6 -4.83 -3.31 5.26
N ASP A 7 -5.22 -3.96 6.34
CA ASP A 7 -4.88 -3.49 7.67
C ASP A 7 -3.60 -4.20 8.11
N ALA A 8 -2.48 -3.49 7.96
CA ALA A 8 -1.17 -4.05 8.28
C ALA A 8 -0.62 -3.50 9.59
N ARG A 9 -1.50 -2.94 10.42
CA ARG A 9 -1.08 -2.45 11.73
C ARG A 9 -0.69 -3.63 12.61
N GLY A 10 0.39 -3.45 13.37
CA GLY A 10 0.88 -4.50 14.24
C GLY A 10 1.71 -5.56 13.56
N LEU A 11 1.85 -5.49 12.24
CA LEU A 11 2.70 -6.42 11.51
C LEU A 11 4.13 -5.92 11.48
N THR A 12 5.07 -6.83 11.54
CA THR A 12 6.48 -6.48 11.48
C THR A 12 6.97 -6.55 10.03
N CYS A 13 7.96 -5.73 9.70
CA CYS A 13 8.61 -5.77 8.39
C CYS A 13 9.24 -7.14 8.19
N PRO A 14 9.08 -7.78 7.00
CA PRO A 14 8.57 -7.20 5.76
C PRO A 14 7.10 -7.53 5.49
N GLN A 15 6.32 -7.92 6.50
CA GLN A 15 4.97 -8.39 6.29
C GLN A 15 4.04 -7.39 5.59
N PRO A 16 4.02 -6.09 5.97
CA PRO A 16 3.16 -5.14 5.26
C PRO A 16 3.49 -5.05 3.78
N VAL A 17 4.78 -5.14 3.45
CA VAL A 17 5.23 -5.08 2.05
C VAL A 17 4.76 -6.31 1.29
N ILE A 18 4.88 -7.48 1.91
CA ILE A 18 4.47 -8.74 1.29
C ILE A 18 2.97 -8.74 1.01
N GLU A 19 2.18 -8.31 1.98
CA GLU A 19 0.72 -8.28 1.82
C GLU A 19 0.32 -7.30 0.72
N THR A 20 0.94 -6.13 0.69
CA THR A 20 0.64 -5.14 -0.34
C THR A 20 1.03 -5.64 -1.72
N ASP A 21 2.20 -6.24 -1.84
CA ASP A 21 2.67 -6.77 -3.11
C ASP A 21 1.73 -7.84 -3.64
N LYS A 22 1.27 -8.71 -2.76
CA LYS A 22 0.36 -9.78 -3.14
C LYS A 22 -0.94 -9.23 -3.72
N VAL A 23 -1.50 -8.23 -3.06
CA VAL A 23 -2.75 -7.63 -3.54
C VAL A 23 -2.52 -6.88 -4.85
N LEU A 24 -1.41 -6.16 -4.98
CA LEU A 24 -1.12 -5.42 -6.20
C LEU A 24 -0.93 -6.35 -7.40
N ARG A 25 -0.37 -7.54 -7.18
CA ARG A 25 -0.19 -8.50 -8.27
C ARG A 25 -1.53 -9.02 -8.78
N GLU A 26 -2.52 -9.12 -7.90
CA GLU A 26 -3.84 -9.59 -8.28
C GLU A 26 -4.71 -8.50 -8.87
N LEU A 27 -4.34 -7.25 -8.67
CA LEU A 27 -5.13 -6.10 -9.07
C LEU A 27 -4.58 -5.51 -10.35
N GLU A 28 -5.34 -5.58 -11.44
CA GLU A 28 -4.89 -5.01 -12.71
C GLU A 28 -4.98 -3.50 -12.69
N LYS A 29 -6.05 -2.97 -12.12
CA LYS A 29 -6.21 -1.54 -11.93
C LYS A 29 -7.13 -1.32 -10.74
N GLY A 30 -7.02 -0.18 -10.11
CA GLY A 30 -7.85 0.13 -8.96
C GLY A 30 -7.03 0.73 -7.84
N THR A 31 -7.60 0.72 -6.67
CA THR A 31 -7.00 1.37 -5.52
C THR A 31 -6.85 0.38 -4.37
N VAL A 32 -5.68 0.42 -3.73
CA VAL A 32 -5.41 -0.34 -2.53
C VAL A 32 -5.06 0.65 -1.43
N VAL A 33 -5.71 0.51 -0.29
CA VAL A 33 -5.38 1.32 0.89
C VAL A 33 -4.69 0.41 1.89
N THR A 34 -3.43 0.71 2.19
CA THR A 34 -2.67 -0.06 3.17
C THR A 34 -2.50 0.79 4.41
N ILE A 35 -2.86 0.24 5.55
CA ILE A 35 -2.79 0.93 6.83
C ILE A 35 -1.61 0.36 7.62
N VAL A 36 -0.69 1.24 8.00
CA VAL A 36 0.47 0.83 8.79
C VAL A 36 0.60 1.76 10.00
N ASP A 37 1.33 1.32 11.01
CA ASP A 37 1.43 2.07 12.25
C ASP A 37 2.85 2.55 12.56
N ASN A 38 3.72 2.56 11.56
CA ASN A 38 5.07 3.07 11.78
C ASN A 38 5.67 3.57 10.45
N ALA A 39 6.68 4.42 10.60
CA ALA A 39 7.28 5.09 9.45
C ALA A 39 8.07 4.13 8.57
N ALA A 40 8.68 3.11 9.16
CA ALA A 40 9.47 2.15 8.37
C ALA A 40 8.57 1.37 7.43
N ALA A 41 7.43 0.89 7.93
CA ALA A 41 6.47 0.18 7.09
C ALA A 41 5.90 1.11 6.03
N ARG A 42 5.58 2.35 6.40
CA ARG A 42 5.08 3.34 5.45
C ARG A 42 6.05 3.52 4.28
N ASP A 43 7.33 3.71 4.59
CA ASP A 43 8.32 3.97 3.55
C ASP A 43 8.56 2.74 2.68
N ASN A 44 8.56 1.56 3.27
CA ASN A 44 8.78 0.33 2.52
C ASN A 44 7.62 0.05 1.57
N VAL A 45 6.38 0.23 2.04
CA VAL A 45 5.21 0.02 1.20
C VAL A 45 5.17 1.05 0.08
N LYS A 46 5.50 2.30 0.39
CA LYS A 46 5.54 3.36 -0.62
C LYS A 46 6.55 3.01 -1.71
N ARG A 47 7.74 2.57 -1.31
CA ARG A 47 8.79 2.22 -2.26
C ARG A 47 8.36 1.08 -3.16
N LEU A 48 7.74 0.07 -2.58
CA LEU A 48 7.23 -1.05 -3.35
C LEU A 48 6.22 -0.58 -4.39
N ALA A 49 5.25 0.20 -3.96
CA ALA A 49 4.18 0.65 -4.85
C ALA A 49 4.71 1.52 -5.97
N GLU A 50 5.61 2.44 -5.66
CA GLU A 50 6.20 3.29 -6.69
C GLU A 50 7.04 2.48 -7.67
N GLY A 51 7.71 1.45 -7.16
CA GLY A 51 8.50 0.57 -8.00
C GLY A 51 7.69 -0.25 -8.97
N THR A 52 6.41 -0.45 -8.69
CA THR A 52 5.51 -1.17 -9.60
C THR A 52 4.72 -0.22 -10.50
N GLY A 53 5.03 1.07 -10.47
CA GLY A 53 4.39 2.04 -11.34
C GLY A 53 3.09 2.61 -10.80
N CYS A 54 2.84 2.44 -9.51
CA CYS A 54 1.62 2.95 -8.88
C CYS A 54 1.81 4.36 -8.36
N THR A 55 0.71 5.08 -8.21
CA THR A 55 0.70 6.39 -7.56
C THR A 55 0.36 6.19 -6.09
N VAL A 56 1.11 6.82 -5.21
CA VAL A 56 0.92 6.66 -3.77
C VAL A 56 0.60 8.00 -3.14
N SER A 57 -0.46 8.02 -2.35
CA SER A 57 -0.84 9.18 -1.54
C SER A 57 -0.88 8.73 -0.10
N ILE A 58 -0.24 9.47 0.79
CA ILE A 58 -0.13 9.10 2.19
C ILE A 58 -0.88 10.10 3.04
N GLU A 59 -1.72 9.59 3.93
CA GLU A 59 -2.44 10.40 4.89
C GLU A 59 -2.16 9.86 6.28
N LYS A 60 -1.78 10.75 7.18
CA LYS A 60 -1.55 10.36 8.57
C LYS A 60 -2.79 10.67 9.39
N LYS A 61 -3.24 9.68 10.15
CA LYS A 61 -4.37 9.84 11.05
C LYS A 61 -3.98 9.27 12.40
N GLY A 62 -3.80 10.16 13.37
CA GLY A 62 -3.32 9.74 14.68
C GLY A 62 -1.92 9.18 14.55
N ASP A 63 -1.72 7.93 14.97
CA ASP A 63 -0.44 7.26 14.88
C ASP A 63 -0.34 6.36 13.68
N ASP A 64 -1.38 6.32 12.83
CA ASP A 64 -1.42 5.41 11.70
C ASP A 64 -1.19 6.18 10.40
N TYR A 65 -0.71 5.45 9.40
CA TYR A 65 -0.53 5.98 8.05
C TYR A 65 -1.40 5.20 7.10
N TYR A 66 -2.18 5.93 6.30
CA TYR A 66 -3.03 5.35 5.28
C TYR A 66 -2.39 5.62 3.93
N LEU A 67 -1.91 4.57 3.30
CA LEU A 67 -1.26 4.69 1.98
C LEU A 67 -2.29 4.31 0.92
N LYS A 68 -2.74 5.29 0.19
CA LYS A 68 -3.67 5.07 -0.90
C LYS A 68 -2.85 4.85 -2.17
N ILE A 69 -2.86 3.63 -2.64
CA ILE A 69 -2.05 3.20 -3.78
C ILE A 69 -2.98 2.97 -4.95
N THR A 70 -2.77 3.74 -6.02
CA THR A 70 -3.59 3.61 -7.21
C THR A 70 -2.76 2.97 -8.31
N ARG A 71 -3.22 1.83 -8.78
CA ARG A 71 -2.57 1.15 -9.88
C ARG A 71 -3.30 1.47 -11.16
N HIS A 72 -2.55 1.93 -12.13
CA HIS A 72 -3.09 2.27 -13.45
C HIS A 72 -2.71 1.17 -14.43
N LEU A 73 -3.69 0.77 -15.22
CA LEU A 73 -3.38 -0.11 -16.33
C LEU A 73 -2.74 0.76 -17.39
N ASP A 74 -1.46 0.61 -17.54
CA ASP A 74 -0.70 1.45 -18.44
C ASP A 74 -0.58 0.78 -19.79
N ASN A 75 -0.76 1.57 -20.80
CA ASN A 75 -0.67 1.06 -22.19
C ASN A 75 0.68 1.32 -22.76
#